data_388f4a326ec3c1c8412fe5d83ddf2513
#
_entry.id   388f4a326ec3c1c8412fe5d83ddf2513
#
_cell.length_a   1.000
_cell.length_b   1.000
_cell.length_c   1.000
_cell.angle_alpha   90.00
_cell.angle_beta   90.00
_cell.angle_gamma   90.00
#
_symmetry.space_group_name_H-M   'P 1'
#
loop_
_entity.id
_entity.type
_entity.pdbx_description
1 polymer ?
#
loop_
_entity_poly.entity_id
_entity_poly.type
_entity_poly.pdbx_seq_one_letter_code
_entity_poly.pdbx_strand_id
1 'polypeptide(L)'
;MEDASTSSGTKASRAQKAHLVHGKRKMLQLRKKEELSHNIHYISKVPVRIVMDTDFLTVSPDDPLSVLIQNLRGEETSAVVVDGQGRLLGFVTMKDLLHFFEPPRGYSIVGGSLLRRYSLNRTSKVKDIMVRKPVTIKIGENLGKAVKIMLEAGKHHLPVIDDENRVHGVLEVKDIIRLIRIVSS
;
A
#
# COMPACT_ATOMS: atom_id res chain seq x y z
N MET A 1 -12.46 -56.94 46.81
CA MET A 1 -13.22 -55.68 46.92
C MET A 1 -12.23 -54.59 47.18
N GLU A 2 -11.72 -53.98 46.13
CA GLU A 2 -10.91 -52.74 46.25
C GLU A 2 -10.78 -52.12 44.86
N ASP A 3 -11.05 -50.86 44.85
CA ASP A 3 -10.63 -49.69 44.07
C ASP A 3 -11.30 -49.41 42.75
N ALA A 4 -12.36 -48.59 42.88
CA ALA A 4 -12.91 -47.81 41.76
C ALA A 4 -13.14 -46.33 42.09
N SER A 5 -12.35 -45.70 43.00
CA SER A 5 -12.63 -44.34 43.44
C SER A 5 -11.61 -43.22 43.10
N THR A 6 -10.49 -43.54 42.41
CA THR A 6 -9.39 -42.59 42.17
C THR A 6 -9.37 -41.95 40.76
N SER A 7 -10.28 -42.35 39.83
CA SER A 7 -10.23 -41.88 38.44
C SER A 7 -11.08 -40.62 38.13
N SER A 8 -12.02 -40.24 39.01
CA SER A 8 -12.95 -39.11 38.74
C SER A 8 -12.38 -37.75 39.10
N GLY A 9 -11.50 -37.66 40.12
CA GLY A 9 -10.93 -36.40 40.60
C GLY A 9 -9.94 -35.74 39.63
N THR A 10 -9.18 -36.58 38.90
CA THR A 10 -8.15 -36.09 37.94
C THR A 10 -8.72 -35.54 36.65
N LYS A 11 -9.86 -36.03 36.17
CA LYS A 11 -10.54 -35.54 34.95
C LYS A 11 -11.21 -34.20 35.19
N ALA A 12 -11.85 -33.95 36.33
CA ALA A 12 -12.48 -32.73 36.71
C ALA A 12 -11.45 -31.58 36.89
N SER A 13 -10.30 -31.85 37.52
CA SER A 13 -9.18 -30.88 37.68
C SER A 13 -8.59 -30.46 36.33
N ARG A 14 -8.46 -31.40 35.38
CA ARG A 14 -7.93 -31.11 34.02
C ARG A 14 -8.86 -30.29 33.18
N ALA A 15 -10.19 -30.55 33.27
CA ALA A 15 -11.23 -29.75 32.57
C ALA A 15 -11.29 -28.31 33.12
N GLN A 16 -11.20 -28.16 34.43
CA GLN A 16 -11.20 -26.85 35.10
C GLN A 16 -9.95 -26.01 34.75
N LYS A 17 -8.76 -26.61 34.67
CA LYS A 17 -7.55 -25.96 34.18
C LYS A 17 -7.65 -25.58 32.70
N ALA A 18 -8.22 -26.41 31.85
CA ALA A 18 -8.43 -26.11 30.42
C ALA A 18 -9.38 -24.93 30.23
N HIS A 19 -10.46 -24.86 31.00
CA HIS A 19 -11.42 -23.77 30.96
C HIS A 19 -10.79 -22.43 31.42
N LEU A 20 -9.94 -22.46 32.46
CA LEU A 20 -9.22 -21.29 32.96
C LEU A 20 -8.19 -20.79 31.94
N VAL A 21 -7.48 -21.68 31.27
CA VAL A 21 -6.51 -21.33 30.21
C VAL A 21 -7.23 -20.74 29.00
N HIS A 22 -8.36 -21.32 28.61
CA HIS A 22 -9.18 -20.77 27.52
C HIS A 22 -9.71 -19.38 27.83
N GLY A 23 -10.22 -19.18 29.04
CA GLY A 23 -10.67 -17.85 29.52
C GLY A 23 -9.57 -16.81 29.51
N LYS A 24 -8.37 -17.15 30.00
CA LYS A 24 -7.19 -16.26 29.96
C LYS A 24 -6.76 -15.90 28.54
N ARG A 25 -6.75 -16.85 27.61
CA ARG A 25 -6.46 -16.59 26.19
C ARG A 25 -7.47 -15.65 25.56
N LYS A 26 -8.76 -15.86 25.81
CA LYS A 26 -9.84 -15.01 25.31
C LYS A 26 -9.74 -13.58 25.84
N MET A 27 -9.45 -13.41 27.14
CA MET A 27 -9.23 -12.10 27.76
C MET A 27 -7.99 -11.39 27.18
N LEU A 28 -6.90 -12.10 26.94
CA LEU A 28 -5.70 -11.54 26.32
C LEU A 28 -5.96 -11.09 24.87
N GLN A 29 -6.75 -11.84 24.11
CA GLN A 29 -7.16 -11.46 22.75
C GLN A 29 -8.07 -10.21 22.75
N LEU A 30 -8.99 -10.12 23.70
CA LEU A 30 -9.84 -8.93 23.84
C LEU A 30 -9.02 -7.67 24.18
N ARG A 31 -8.11 -7.76 25.15
CA ARG A 31 -7.20 -6.64 25.48
C ARG A 31 -6.38 -6.19 24.28
N LYS A 32 -5.74 -7.13 23.56
CA LYS A 32 -4.98 -6.79 22.35
C LYS A 32 -5.85 -6.12 21.28
N LYS A 33 -7.11 -6.55 21.14
CA LYS A 33 -8.05 -5.93 20.19
C LYS A 33 -8.43 -4.50 20.61
N GLU A 34 -8.63 -4.26 21.88
CA GLU A 34 -8.92 -2.92 22.44
C GLU A 34 -7.71 -1.98 22.28
N GLU A 35 -6.50 -2.44 22.61
CA GLU A 35 -5.26 -1.70 22.42
C GLU A 35 -5.03 -1.35 20.93
N LEU A 36 -5.24 -2.32 20.03
CA LEU A 36 -5.13 -2.09 18.61
C LEU A 36 -6.16 -1.08 18.10
N SER A 37 -7.41 -1.18 18.56
CA SER A 37 -8.48 -0.24 18.20
C SER A 37 -8.14 1.19 18.67
N HIS A 38 -7.59 1.32 19.88
CA HIS A 38 -7.15 2.60 20.44
C HIS A 38 -6.01 3.20 19.61
N ASN A 39 -4.99 2.40 19.31
CA ASN A 39 -3.86 2.81 18.48
C ASN A 39 -4.30 3.24 17.07
N ILE A 40 -5.22 2.52 16.43
CA ILE A 40 -5.77 2.89 15.12
C ILE A 40 -6.48 4.25 15.18
N HIS A 41 -7.22 4.54 16.24
CA HIS A 41 -7.86 5.83 16.41
C HIS A 41 -6.85 6.99 16.46
N TYR A 42 -5.72 6.82 17.18
CA TYR A 42 -4.65 7.83 17.21
C TYR A 42 -3.94 7.93 15.85
N ILE A 43 -3.60 6.80 15.24
CA ILE A 43 -2.95 6.76 13.93
C ILE A 43 -3.79 7.50 12.89
N SER A 44 -5.12 7.35 12.91
CA SER A 44 -5.99 8.03 11.97
C SER A 44 -5.91 9.56 12.02
N LYS A 45 -5.49 10.12 13.16
CA LYS A 45 -5.31 11.59 13.36
C LYS A 45 -3.92 12.09 12.97
N VAL A 46 -2.97 11.21 12.70
CA VAL A 46 -1.61 11.60 12.32
C VAL A 46 -1.65 12.34 10.98
N PRO A 47 -1.04 13.54 10.89
CA PRO A 47 -0.98 14.27 9.62
C PRO A 47 -0.22 13.48 8.55
N VAL A 48 -0.71 13.52 7.32
CA VAL A 48 -0.11 12.83 6.16
C VAL A 48 1.37 13.21 5.99
N ARG A 49 1.72 14.48 6.18
CA ARG A 49 3.09 15.01 6.04
C ARG A 49 4.14 14.35 6.95
N ILE A 50 3.71 13.70 8.03
CA ILE A 50 4.61 13.01 8.97
C ILE A 50 5.00 11.61 8.47
N VAL A 51 4.16 11.03 7.60
CA VAL A 51 4.25 9.61 7.21
C VAL A 51 4.59 9.44 5.73
N MET A 52 4.22 10.42 4.89
CA MET A 52 4.53 10.38 3.46
C MET A 52 6.03 10.25 3.20
N ASP A 53 6.37 9.57 2.12
CA ASP A 53 7.73 9.55 1.60
C ASP A 53 8.01 10.87 0.86
N THR A 54 9.13 11.50 1.19
CA THR A 54 9.62 12.74 0.55
C THR A 54 10.73 12.48 -0.45
N ASP A 55 11.30 11.26 -0.45
CA ASP A 55 12.27 10.80 -1.44
C ASP A 55 11.55 9.97 -2.50
N PHE A 56 10.93 10.63 -3.45
CA PHE A 56 10.11 10.02 -4.48
C PHE A 56 10.60 10.37 -5.88
N LEU A 57 10.43 9.42 -6.81
CA LEU A 57 10.83 9.61 -8.20
C LEU A 57 9.95 10.65 -8.90
N THR A 58 10.58 11.68 -9.48
CA THR A 58 9.92 12.66 -10.34
C THR A 58 10.39 12.52 -11.77
N VAL A 59 9.47 12.68 -12.72
CA VAL A 59 9.73 12.65 -14.16
C VAL A 59 8.92 13.72 -14.89
N SER A 60 9.42 14.11 -16.08
CA SER A 60 8.69 14.98 -17.00
C SER A 60 7.73 14.17 -17.91
N PRO A 61 6.61 14.74 -18.36
CA PRO A 61 5.72 14.08 -19.34
C PRO A 61 6.42 13.68 -20.64
N ASP A 62 7.45 14.45 -21.03
CA ASP A 62 8.18 14.23 -22.26
C ASP A 62 9.42 13.34 -22.14
N ASP A 63 9.73 12.89 -20.92
CA ASP A 63 10.82 11.95 -20.70
C ASP A 63 10.57 10.62 -21.45
N PRO A 64 11.62 10.01 -22.02
CA PRO A 64 11.54 8.70 -22.60
C PRO A 64 11.08 7.65 -21.59
N LEU A 65 10.17 6.77 -21.99
CA LEU A 65 9.69 5.68 -21.11
C LEU A 65 10.82 4.76 -20.64
N SER A 66 11.89 4.61 -21.44
CA SER A 66 13.10 3.87 -21.05
C SER A 66 13.82 4.46 -19.85
N VAL A 67 13.81 5.79 -19.69
CA VAL A 67 14.42 6.48 -18.53
C VAL A 67 13.57 6.20 -17.28
N LEU A 68 12.23 6.29 -17.38
CA LEU A 68 11.35 5.93 -16.29
C LEU A 68 11.60 4.49 -15.82
N ILE A 69 11.62 3.52 -16.74
CA ILE A 69 11.85 2.10 -16.41
C ILE A 69 13.21 1.87 -15.74
N GLN A 70 14.26 2.59 -16.16
CA GLN A 70 15.57 2.48 -15.55
C GLN A 70 15.61 3.04 -14.11
N ASN A 71 14.79 4.04 -13.81
CA ASN A 71 14.72 4.68 -12.50
C ASN A 71 13.77 3.96 -11.53
N LEU A 72 12.78 3.22 -12.02
CA LEU A 72 11.93 2.35 -11.20
C LEU A 72 12.71 1.10 -10.79
N ARG A 73 13.57 1.22 -9.77
CA ARG A 73 14.43 0.14 -9.25
C ARG A 73 14.22 -0.06 -7.77
N GLY A 74 14.35 -1.32 -7.33
CA GLY A 74 14.30 -1.68 -5.91
C GLY A 74 12.93 -1.42 -5.30
N GLU A 75 12.87 -0.50 -4.34
CA GLU A 75 11.64 -0.15 -3.62
C GLU A 75 10.76 0.88 -4.35
N GLU A 76 11.28 1.52 -5.40
CA GLU A 76 10.55 2.50 -6.20
C GLU A 76 9.47 1.80 -7.06
N THR A 77 8.22 1.98 -6.68
CA THR A 77 7.06 1.34 -7.33
C THR A 77 6.20 2.31 -8.13
N SER A 78 6.53 3.60 -8.06
CA SER A 78 5.75 4.67 -8.68
C SER A 78 6.62 5.88 -9.05
N ALA A 79 6.12 6.72 -9.94
CA ALA A 79 6.73 8.00 -10.30
C ALA A 79 5.68 9.11 -10.39
N VAL A 80 6.04 10.28 -9.90
CA VAL A 80 5.24 11.49 -10.00
C VAL A 80 5.62 12.24 -11.26
N VAL A 81 4.65 12.56 -12.10
CA VAL A 81 4.88 13.34 -13.32
C VAL A 81 4.57 14.80 -13.02
N VAL A 82 5.59 15.66 -13.16
CA VAL A 82 5.49 17.08 -12.80
C VAL A 82 5.89 18.01 -13.95
N ASP A 83 5.46 19.27 -13.84
CA ASP A 83 5.96 20.35 -14.68
C ASP A 83 7.25 20.97 -14.11
N GLY A 84 7.82 21.95 -14.81
CA GLY A 84 9.03 22.66 -14.39
C GLY A 84 8.90 23.46 -13.08
N GLN A 85 7.70 23.55 -12.50
CA GLN A 85 7.40 24.19 -11.22
C GLN A 85 7.04 23.19 -10.11
N GLY A 86 7.18 21.88 -10.37
CA GLY A 86 6.88 20.81 -9.42
C GLY A 86 5.36 20.55 -9.24
N ARG A 87 4.51 21.06 -10.14
CA ARG A 87 3.07 20.80 -10.08
C ARG A 87 2.72 19.47 -10.72
N LEU A 88 1.79 18.76 -10.09
CA LEU A 88 1.36 17.44 -10.52
C LEU A 88 0.66 17.48 -11.87
N LEU A 89 1.18 16.77 -12.84
CA LEU A 89 0.60 16.55 -14.16
C LEU A 89 0.04 15.12 -14.34
N GLY A 90 0.63 14.17 -13.64
CA GLY A 90 0.23 12.78 -13.72
C GLY A 90 0.96 11.89 -12.71
N PHE A 91 0.64 10.61 -12.76
CA PHE A 91 1.23 9.59 -11.90
C PHE A 91 1.38 8.28 -12.67
N VAL A 92 2.47 7.58 -12.44
CA VAL A 92 2.73 6.27 -13.06
C VAL A 92 3.07 5.26 -11.97
N THR A 93 2.48 4.09 -12.06
CA THR A 93 2.78 2.94 -11.19
C THR A 93 3.33 1.78 -12.02
N MET A 94 3.95 0.80 -11.35
CA MET A 94 4.34 -0.47 -12.00
C MET A 94 3.15 -1.14 -12.73
N LYS A 95 1.92 -0.97 -12.23
CA LYS A 95 0.71 -1.51 -12.87
C LYS A 95 0.44 -0.84 -14.21
N ASP A 96 0.65 0.47 -14.32
CA ASP A 96 0.44 1.21 -15.58
C ASP A 96 1.45 0.76 -16.64
N LEU A 97 2.70 0.46 -16.24
CA LEU A 97 3.68 -0.17 -17.11
C LEU A 97 3.23 -1.55 -17.58
N LEU A 98 2.68 -2.39 -16.71
CA LEU A 98 2.18 -3.71 -17.10
C LEU A 98 1.05 -3.61 -18.14
N HIS A 99 0.13 -2.64 -18.00
CA HIS A 99 -0.92 -2.40 -18.99
C HIS A 99 -0.36 -1.95 -20.34
N PHE A 100 0.73 -1.19 -20.33
CA PHE A 100 1.41 -0.83 -21.59
C PHE A 100 1.96 -2.06 -22.34
N PHE A 101 2.33 -3.11 -21.60
CA PHE A 101 2.80 -4.38 -22.16
C PHE A 101 1.68 -5.41 -22.39
N GLU A 102 0.41 -5.09 -22.10
CA GLU A 102 -0.70 -6.01 -22.31
C GLU A 102 -0.90 -6.28 -23.81
N PRO A 103 -0.91 -7.57 -24.26
CA PRO A 103 -1.14 -7.88 -25.64
C PRO A 103 -2.56 -7.50 -26.07
N PRO A 104 -2.77 -7.00 -27.29
CA PRO A 104 -4.10 -6.71 -27.81
C PRO A 104 -5.02 -7.93 -27.72
N ARG A 105 -6.28 -7.74 -27.31
CA ARG A 105 -7.27 -8.82 -27.21
C ARG A 105 -7.38 -9.58 -28.54
N GLY A 106 -7.29 -10.91 -28.49
CA GLY A 106 -7.38 -11.78 -29.65
C GLY A 106 -6.05 -12.29 -30.24
N TYR A 107 -4.91 -11.95 -29.62
CA TYR A 107 -3.62 -12.51 -30.01
C TYR A 107 -3.31 -13.80 -29.26
N SER A 108 -3.21 -14.91 -30.00
CA SER A 108 -2.64 -16.17 -29.49
C SER A 108 -1.12 -16.01 -29.33
N ILE A 109 -0.56 -16.45 -28.20
CA ILE A 109 0.88 -16.43 -27.92
C ILE A 109 1.56 -17.55 -28.70
N VAL A 110 1.57 -17.49 -30.01
CA VAL A 110 2.28 -18.46 -30.85
C VAL A 110 3.24 -17.71 -31.78
N GLY A 111 4.54 -17.80 -31.48
CA GLY A 111 5.63 -17.39 -32.34
C GLY A 111 6.31 -16.07 -31.95
N GLY A 112 7.64 -16.04 -32.12
CA GLY A 112 8.59 -14.98 -31.72
C GLY A 112 8.42 -13.58 -32.33
N SER A 113 7.26 -13.28 -32.94
CA SER A 113 6.93 -11.94 -33.43
C SER A 113 6.47 -10.94 -32.34
N LEU A 114 6.11 -11.45 -31.16
CA LEU A 114 5.73 -10.60 -30.00
C LEU A 114 6.88 -9.70 -29.53
N LEU A 115 8.09 -10.24 -29.43
CA LEU A 115 9.28 -9.46 -29.02
C LEU A 115 9.63 -8.31 -29.96
N ARG A 116 9.28 -8.37 -31.25
CA ARG A 116 9.48 -7.29 -32.22
C ARG A 116 8.48 -6.15 -32.09
N ARG A 117 7.27 -6.39 -31.60
CA ARG A 117 6.23 -5.37 -31.40
C ARG A 117 6.35 -4.68 -30.03
N TYR A 118 6.90 -5.40 -29.05
CA TYR A 118 7.23 -4.88 -27.72
C TYR A 118 8.65 -4.32 -27.61
N SER A 119 9.40 -4.20 -28.71
CA SER A 119 10.49 -3.23 -28.71
C SER A 119 9.85 -1.91 -28.33
N LEU A 120 10.07 -1.49 -27.06
CA LEU A 120 9.77 -0.16 -26.54
C LEU A 120 10.02 0.79 -27.70
N ASN A 121 8.95 1.32 -28.29
CA ASN A 121 9.13 2.29 -29.32
C ASN A 121 10.02 3.34 -28.66
N ARG A 122 11.25 3.50 -29.15
CA ARG A 122 12.23 4.46 -28.56
C ARG A 122 11.66 5.88 -28.44
N THR A 123 10.48 6.08 -29.02
CA THR A 123 9.70 7.31 -29.03
C THR A 123 8.61 7.36 -27.99
N SER A 124 8.30 6.27 -27.24
CA SER A 124 7.28 6.28 -26.20
C SER A 124 7.71 7.15 -25.02
N LYS A 125 6.83 8.03 -24.60
CA LYS A 125 7.04 9.01 -23.54
C LYS A 125 6.22 8.66 -22.30
N VAL A 126 6.59 9.19 -21.16
CA VAL A 126 5.87 9.05 -19.90
C VAL A 126 4.39 9.46 -20.01
N LYS A 127 4.11 10.54 -20.76
CA LYS A 127 2.73 11.02 -20.99
C LYS A 127 1.81 10.04 -21.71
N ASP A 128 2.38 9.03 -22.39
CA ASP A 128 1.62 8.03 -23.15
C ASP A 128 1.00 6.96 -22.23
N ILE A 129 1.57 6.80 -21.02
CA ILE A 129 1.14 5.79 -20.03
C ILE A 129 0.64 6.37 -18.72
N MET A 130 0.94 7.65 -18.41
CA MET A 130 0.60 8.25 -17.12
C MET A 130 -0.91 8.38 -16.92
N VAL A 131 -1.33 8.22 -15.68
CA VAL A 131 -2.66 8.62 -15.22
C VAL A 131 -2.67 10.14 -15.06
N ARG A 132 -3.38 10.87 -15.94
CA ARG A 132 -3.37 12.35 -16.00
C ARG A 132 -4.09 13.05 -14.85
N LYS A 133 -5.02 12.37 -14.19
CA LYS A 133 -5.76 12.89 -13.04
C LYS A 133 -5.70 11.85 -11.93
N PRO A 134 -4.53 11.67 -11.29
CA PRO A 134 -4.41 10.72 -10.20
C PRO A 134 -5.25 11.16 -9.00
N VAL A 135 -5.67 10.19 -8.21
CA VAL A 135 -6.26 10.47 -6.90
C VAL A 135 -5.16 10.99 -5.99
N THR A 136 -5.40 12.11 -5.32
CA THR A 136 -4.43 12.82 -4.49
C THR A 136 -4.97 13.05 -3.08
N ILE A 137 -4.09 13.47 -2.18
CA ILE A 137 -4.46 13.97 -0.86
C ILE A 137 -3.74 15.29 -0.58
N LYS A 138 -4.40 16.19 0.15
CA LYS A 138 -3.79 17.45 0.58
C LYS A 138 -2.83 17.24 1.74
N ILE A 139 -1.71 17.96 1.74
CA ILE A 139 -0.65 17.87 2.76
C ILE A 139 -1.14 18.16 4.19
N GLY A 140 -2.20 18.96 4.33
CA GLY A 140 -2.83 19.28 5.61
C GLY A 140 -3.76 18.22 6.17
N GLU A 141 -4.05 17.16 5.42
CA GLU A 141 -4.97 16.12 5.81
C GLU A 141 -4.32 15.05 6.72
N ASN A 142 -5.14 14.17 7.27
CA ASN A 142 -4.71 13.09 8.16
C ASN A 142 -4.79 11.71 7.51
N LEU A 143 -4.17 10.72 8.17
CA LEU A 143 -4.14 9.34 7.68
C LEU A 143 -5.53 8.69 7.60
N GLY A 144 -6.47 9.07 8.49
CA GLY A 144 -7.85 8.54 8.43
C GLY A 144 -8.51 8.88 7.10
N LYS A 145 -8.34 10.13 6.62
CA LYS A 145 -8.83 10.54 5.31
C LYS A 145 -8.09 9.85 4.17
N ALA A 146 -6.76 9.70 4.31
CA ALA A 146 -5.95 9.00 3.32
C ALA A 146 -6.41 7.55 3.13
N VAL A 147 -6.58 6.80 4.23
CA VAL A 147 -7.06 5.41 4.20
C VAL A 147 -8.44 5.32 3.56
N LYS A 148 -9.36 6.23 3.91
CA LYS A 148 -10.69 6.28 3.29
C LYS A 148 -10.59 6.45 1.77
N ILE A 149 -9.81 7.42 1.30
CA ILE A 149 -9.59 7.68 -0.13
C ILE A 149 -8.99 6.46 -0.82
N MET A 150 -7.96 5.83 -0.22
CA MET A 150 -7.31 4.63 -0.77
C MET A 150 -8.30 3.49 -0.95
N LEU A 151 -9.15 3.23 0.05
CA LEU A 151 -10.16 2.16 0.01
C LEU A 151 -11.26 2.43 -1.02
N GLU A 152 -11.81 3.65 -1.03
CA GLU A 152 -12.89 4.04 -1.95
C GLU A 152 -12.43 4.06 -3.41
N ALA A 153 -11.20 4.51 -3.67
CA ALA A 153 -10.64 4.59 -5.01
C ALA A 153 -9.90 3.32 -5.47
N GLY A 154 -9.69 2.33 -4.60
CA GLY A 154 -8.87 1.14 -4.88
C GLY A 154 -7.43 1.49 -5.23
N LYS A 155 -6.84 2.47 -4.53
CA LYS A 155 -5.48 2.97 -4.77
C LYS A 155 -4.55 2.66 -3.60
N HIS A 156 -3.29 2.35 -3.90
CA HIS A 156 -2.27 2.07 -2.91
C HIS A 156 -1.25 3.21 -2.74
N HIS A 157 -1.31 4.21 -3.61
CA HIS A 157 -0.44 5.37 -3.66
C HIS A 157 -1.27 6.62 -3.79
N LEU A 158 -0.95 7.66 -3.03
CA LEU A 158 -1.56 8.97 -3.12
C LEU A 158 -0.45 10.02 -3.20
N PRO A 159 -0.29 10.72 -4.33
CA PRO A 159 0.51 11.94 -4.36
C PRO A 159 -0.05 12.94 -3.36
N VAL A 160 0.84 13.52 -2.54
CA VAL A 160 0.51 14.52 -1.52
C VAL A 160 0.81 15.89 -2.08
N ILE A 161 -0.22 16.73 -2.17
CA ILE A 161 -0.12 18.05 -2.83
C ILE A 161 -0.55 19.19 -1.92
N ASP A 162 -0.05 20.40 -2.20
CA ASP A 162 -0.54 21.65 -1.63
C ASP A 162 -1.71 22.24 -2.42
N ASP A 163 -2.13 23.46 -2.06
CA ASP A 163 -3.24 24.15 -2.73
C ASP A 163 -2.87 24.66 -4.12
N GLU A 164 -1.58 24.85 -4.39
CA GLU A 164 -1.02 25.22 -5.70
C GLU A 164 -0.75 23.99 -6.60
N ASN A 165 -1.20 22.80 -6.16
CA ASN A 165 -1.00 21.52 -6.85
C ASN A 165 0.49 21.07 -6.96
N ARG A 166 1.38 21.60 -6.11
CA ARG A 166 2.77 21.16 -6.02
C ARG A 166 2.85 19.88 -5.20
N VAL A 167 3.70 18.96 -5.63
CA VAL A 167 3.88 17.67 -4.95
C VAL A 167 4.91 17.81 -3.84
N HIS A 168 4.56 17.34 -2.65
CA HIS A 168 5.41 17.34 -1.45
C HIS A 168 5.87 15.95 -1.04
N GLY A 169 5.21 14.89 -1.54
CA GLY A 169 5.54 13.51 -1.22
C GLY A 169 4.57 12.54 -1.88
N VAL A 170 4.80 11.27 -1.62
CA VAL A 170 3.88 10.18 -1.96
C VAL A 170 3.56 9.41 -0.68
N LEU A 171 2.29 9.20 -0.41
CA LEU A 171 1.85 8.33 0.69
C LEU A 171 1.47 6.97 0.11
N GLU A 172 2.10 5.92 0.59
CA GLU A 172 1.82 4.56 0.20
C GLU A 172 1.20 3.74 1.35
N VAL A 173 0.50 2.67 1.02
CA VAL A 173 -0.04 1.73 2.03
C VAL A 173 1.09 1.16 2.90
N LYS A 174 2.29 0.90 2.33
CA LYS A 174 3.46 0.41 3.09
C LYS A 174 3.84 1.33 4.24
N ASP A 175 3.73 2.66 4.08
CA ASP A 175 4.11 3.65 5.09
C ASP A 175 3.13 3.64 6.26
N ILE A 176 1.85 3.52 5.97
CA ILE A 176 0.80 3.38 6.98
C ILE A 176 1.00 2.09 7.78
N ILE A 177 1.28 0.97 7.12
CA ILE A 177 1.55 -0.32 7.78
C ILE A 177 2.82 -0.25 8.62
N ARG A 178 3.87 0.44 8.15
CA ARG A 178 5.10 0.67 8.92
C ARG A 178 4.80 1.42 10.22
N LEU A 179 4.01 2.49 10.16
CA LEU A 179 3.60 3.25 11.34
C LEU A 179 2.80 2.39 12.32
N ILE A 180 1.81 1.61 11.84
CA ILE A 180 1.00 0.69 12.67
C ILE A 180 1.92 -0.29 13.41
N ARG A 181 2.91 -0.87 12.75
CA ARG A 181 3.87 -1.81 13.37
C ARG A 181 4.67 -1.16 14.49
N ILE A 182 5.16 0.07 14.28
CA ILE A 182 5.95 0.81 15.29
C ILE A 182 5.11 1.08 16.54
N VAL A 183 3.85 1.49 16.38
CA VAL A 183 2.96 1.85 17.51
C VAL A 183 2.40 0.62 18.22
N SER A 184 2.43 -0.57 17.58
CA SER A 184 1.91 -1.83 18.13
C SER A 184 3.01 -2.74 18.71
N SER A 185 4.27 -2.31 18.69
CA SER A 185 5.42 -3.02 19.28
C SER A 185 5.65 -2.59 20.71
#